data_6d0257e21ba2b578719ff5ad7a7f9a7c
#
_entry.id   6d0257e21ba2b578719ff5ad7a7f9a7c
#
_cell.length_a   1.000
_cell.length_b   1.000
_cell.length_c   1.000
_cell.angle_alpha   90.00
_cell.angle_beta   90.00
_cell.angle_gamma   90.00
#
_symmetry.space_group_name_H-M   'P 1'
#
loop_
_entity.id
_entity.type
_entity.pdbx_description
1 polymer ?
#
loop_
_entity_poly.entity_id
_entity_poly.type
_entity_poly.pdbx_seq_one_letter_code
_entity_poly.pdbx_strand_id
1 'polypeptide(L)'
;MEVAMAETPTLPWSAFFDTAAARNRRTTEDELDDDGNGKKFANELRHRDAWYKKRLNDGDVSKSGDMLPVSKSWVVEQVLPFLAESAAERIKRGQSERVIVKDCELDTFHVLYLKKQKTGRFVFVGRWRDDFVIRRNLKEGDNIGLCWQQEESMFSFTAFYRK
;
A
#
# COMPACT_ATOMS: atom_id res chain seq x y z
N MET A 1 13.91 4.96 -24.97
CA MET A 1 13.92 4.92 -24.47
C MET A 1 13.62 5.05 -23.77
N GLU A 2 13.37 4.87 -23.89
CA GLU A 2 13.23 4.86 -23.21
C GLU A 2 13.16 5.07 -22.36
N VAL A 3 13.30 4.57 -22.76
CA VAL A 3 13.67 4.61 -21.75
C VAL A 3 13.59 5.57 -20.92
N ALA A 4 13.60 6.29 -21.25
CA ALA A 4 13.60 7.34 -20.41
C ALA A 4 12.81 7.20 -19.21
N MET A 5 11.81 6.59 -19.22
CA MET A 5 11.12 6.44 -18.10
C MET A 5 11.69 5.57 -17.16
N ALA A 6 12.45 4.72 -17.61
CA ALA A 6 13.03 3.79 -16.71
C ALA A 6 14.15 4.40 -15.94
N GLU A 7 14.78 5.39 -16.47
CA GLU A 7 15.98 5.78 -15.87
C GLU A 7 15.84 6.46 -14.56
N THR A 8 14.79 7.12 -14.28
CA THR A 8 14.65 7.71 -12.98
C THR A 8 13.31 7.38 -12.42
N PRO A 9 13.04 6.10 -12.18
CA PRO A 9 11.74 5.75 -11.67
C PRO A 9 11.47 6.35 -10.31
N THR A 10 12.49 6.51 -9.50
CA THR A 10 12.29 7.05 -8.17
C THR A 10 11.91 8.50 -8.19
N LEU A 11 12.61 9.28 -8.97
CA LEU A 11 12.38 10.70 -9.01
C LEU A 11 10.99 11.06 -9.53
N PRO A 12 10.54 10.51 -10.65
CA PRO A 12 9.18 10.79 -11.09
C PRO A 12 8.12 10.39 -10.06
N TRP A 13 8.34 9.30 -9.33
CA TRP A 13 7.39 8.91 -8.31
C TRP A 13 7.32 9.94 -7.20
N SER A 14 8.46 10.43 -6.75
CA SER A 14 8.49 11.43 -5.70
C SER A 14 7.80 12.71 -6.14
N ALA A 15 8.07 13.16 -7.36
CA ALA A 15 7.46 14.37 -7.87
C ALA A 15 5.95 14.22 -7.98
N PHE A 16 5.49 13.07 -8.44
CA PHE A 16 4.07 12.82 -8.56
C PHE A 16 3.40 12.81 -7.19
N PHE A 17 4.02 12.19 -6.22
CA PHE A 17 3.50 12.11 -4.86
C PHE A 17 3.41 13.51 -4.24
N ASP A 18 4.45 14.30 -4.40
CA ASP A 18 4.47 15.66 -3.86
C ASP A 18 3.39 16.52 -4.51
N THR A 19 3.18 16.35 -5.80
CA THR A 19 2.16 17.11 -6.50
C THR A 19 0.78 16.76 -5.98
N ALA A 20 0.52 15.48 -5.73
CA ALA A 20 -0.75 15.07 -5.20
C ALA A 20 -0.98 15.63 -3.81
N ALA A 21 0.05 15.60 -2.98
CA ALA A 21 -0.04 16.18 -1.65
C ALA A 21 -0.30 17.67 -1.70
N ALA A 22 0.34 18.35 -2.63
CA ALA A 22 0.14 19.78 -2.76
C ALA A 22 -1.30 20.10 -3.17
N ARG A 23 -1.86 19.32 -4.10
CA ARG A 23 -3.24 19.51 -4.49
C ARG A 23 -4.18 19.29 -3.33
N ASN A 24 -3.92 18.27 -2.54
CA ASN A 24 -4.74 17.99 -1.39
C ASN A 24 -4.67 19.11 -0.37
N ARG A 25 -3.48 19.65 -0.18
CA ARG A 25 -3.32 20.75 0.77
C ARG A 25 -4.11 21.97 0.33
N ARG A 26 -4.09 22.29 -0.96
CA ARG A 26 -4.85 23.43 -1.44
C ARG A 26 -6.34 23.25 -1.21
N THR A 27 -6.84 22.05 -1.49
CA THR A 27 -8.24 21.77 -1.25
C THR A 27 -8.59 21.95 0.22
N THR A 28 -7.70 21.46 1.08
CA THR A 28 -7.91 21.56 2.52
C THR A 28 -7.91 23.01 2.95
N GLU A 29 -7.02 23.80 2.38
CA GLU A 29 -6.94 25.21 2.73
C GLU A 29 -8.21 25.97 2.35
N ASP A 30 -8.75 25.63 1.21
CA ASP A 30 -10.00 26.26 0.79
C ASP A 30 -11.10 25.96 1.78
N GLU A 31 -11.09 24.77 2.35
CA GLU A 31 -12.07 24.41 3.36
C GLU A 31 -11.79 25.00 4.72
N LEU A 32 -10.53 25.33 4.97
CA LEU A 32 -10.16 25.88 6.25
C LEU A 32 -10.80 27.19 6.55
N ASP A 33 -11.20 27.91 5.54
CA ASP A 33 -11.81 29.20 5.73
C ASP A 33 -13.04 29.12 6.63
N ASP A 34 -13.69 27.96 6.67
CA ASP A 34 -14.87 27.79 7.48
C ASP A 34 -14.59 27.15 8.83
N ASP A 35 -14.15 25.91 8.83
CA ASP A 35 -13.82 25.23 10.07
C ASP A 35 -12.78 24.16 9.76
N GLY A 36 -11.71 24.61 9.16
CA GLY A 36 -10.69 23.73 8.63
C GLY A 36 -10.09 22.77 9.63
N ASN A 37 -10.00 23.17 10.89
CA ASN A 37 -9.42 22.27 11.89
C ASN A 37 -10.23 21.00 12.03
N GLY A 38 -11.56 21.12 12.05
CA GLY A 38 -12.40 19.95 12.17
C GLY A 38 -12.28 19.03 10.98
N LYS A 39 -12.25 19.60 9.78
CA LYS A 39 -12.15 18.81 8.56
C LYS A 39 -10.79 18.10 8.45
N LYS A 40 -9.73 18.83 8.82
CA LYS A 40 -8.39 18.26 8.78
C LYS A 40 -8.30 17.07 9.73
N PHE A 41 -8.82 17.24 10.91
CA PHE A 41 -8.80 16.19 11.92
C PHE A 41 -9.62 14.98 11.47
N ALA A 42 -10.80 15.23 10.88
CA ALA A 42 -11.63 14.14 10.37
C ALA A 42 -10.95 13.39 9.24
N ASN A 43 -10.21 14.10 8.38
CA ASN A 43 -9.46 13.46 7.32
C ASN A 43 -8.35 12.60 7.86
N GLU A 44 -7.67 13.07 8.88
CA GLU A 44 -6.62 12.28 9.52
C GLU A 44 -7.19 11.01 10.15
N LEU A 45 -8.33 11.12 10.79
CA LEU A 45 -8.97 9.95 11.39
C LEU A 45 -9.39 8.96 10.32
N ARG A 46 -9.98 9.44 9.24
CA ARG A 46 -10.36 8.57 8.14
C ARG A 46 -9.14 7.89 7.54
N HIS A 47 -8.06 8.63 7.41
CA HIS A 47 -6.84 8.07 6.88
C HIS A 47 -6.29 6.95 7.76
N ARG A 48 -6.36 7.15 9.08
CA ARG A 48 -5.95 6.10 10.01
C ARG A 48 -6.83 4.88 9.88
N ASP A 49 -8.14 5.08 9.75
CA ASP A 49 -9.08 3.97 9.65
C ASP A 49 -8.92 3.22 8.34
N ALA A 50 -8.36 3.88 7.32
CA ALA A 50 -8.13 3.25 6.03
C ALA A 50 -6.94 2.28 6.04
N TRP A 51 -6.12 2.32 7.08
CA TRP A 51 -4.99 1.42 7.17
C TRP A 51 -5.43 0.03 7.60
N TYR A 52 -5.10 -0.95 6.78
CA TYR A 52 -5.27 -2.35 7.16
C TYR A 52 -4.08 -2.72 8.05
N LYS A 53 -4.35 -3.11 9.27
CA LYS A 53 -3.32 -3.44 10.24
C LYS A 53 -3.23 -4.95 10.38
N LYS A 54 -2.02 -5.45 10.36
CA LYS A 54 -1.80 -6.88 10.50
C LYS A 54 -0.65 -7.12 11.46
N ARG A 55 -0.87 -8.07 12.39
CA ARG A 55 0.20 -8.58 13.22
C ARG A 55 0.82 -9.77 12.49
N LEU A 56 2.11 -9.74 12.28
CA LEU A 56 2.80 -10.78 11.52
C LEU A 56 2.91 -12.06 12.34
N ASN A 57 2.66 -13.18 11.68
CA ASN A 57 2.86 -14.48 12.30
C ASN A 57 4.11 -15.13 11.71
N ASP A 58 4.46 -16.32 12.22
CA ASP A 58 5.66 -17.01 11.77
C ASP A 58 5.66 -17.25 10.26
N GLY A 59 4.52 -17.62 9.70
CA GLY A 59 4.43 -17.89 8.28
C GLY A 59 4.66 -16.64 7.42
N ASP A 60 4.32 -15.48 7.93
CA ASP A 60 4.48 -14.22 7.19
C ASP A 60 5.94 -13.83 7.03
N VAL A 61 6.79 -14.27 7.95
CA VAL A 61 8.20 -13.87 7.95
C VAL A 61 9.15 -15.02 7.70
N SER A 62 8.64 -16.24 7.49
CA SER A 62 9.49 -17.40 7.40
C SER A 62 10.17 -17.50 6.05
N LYS A 63 11.26 -18.27 6.02
CA LYS A 63 12.02 -18.48 4.80
C LYS A 63 11.26 -19.30 3.78
N SER A 64 10.32 -20.11 4.22
CA SER A 64 9.63 -21.04 3.34
C SER A 64 8.52 -20.38 2.54
N GLY A 65 8.07 -19.20 2.93
CA GLY A 65 7.00 -18.52 2.21
C GLY A 65 7.40 -17.10 1.87
N ASP A 66 7.27 -16.72 0.61
CA ASP A 66 7.53 -15.36 0.18
C ASP A 66 6.20 -14.74 -0.18
N MET A 67 5.29 -14.72 0.78
CA MET A 67 3.98 -14.15 0.56
C MET A 67 3.42 -13.56 1.85
N LEU A 68 2.58 -12.56 1.69
CA LEU A 68 1.90 -11.93 2.81
C LEU A 68 0.40 -12.10 2.60
N PRO A 69 -0.24 -13.01 3.34
CA PRO A 69 -1.70 -13.12 3.30
C PRO A 69 -2.35 -11.90 3.92
N VAL A 70 -3.44 -11.44 3.33
CA VAL A 70 -4.15 -10.26 3.81
C VAL A 70 -5.64 -10.57 3.89
N SER A 71 -6.35 -9.73 4.64
CA SER A 71 -7.77 -9.92 4.86
C SER A 71 -8.57 -9.83 3.57
N LYS A 72 -9.44 -10.81 3.35
CA LYS A 72 -10.32 -10.82 2.19
C LYS A 72 -11.25 -9.62 2.21
N SER A 73 -11.83 -9.31 3.37
CA SER A 73 -12.76 -8.19 3.45
C SER A 73 -12.08 -6.87 3.13
N TRP A 74 -10.84 -6.69 3.59
CA TRP A 74 -10.10 -5.47 3.25
C TRP A 74 -9.88 -5.36 1.75
N VAL A 75 -9.46 -6.44 1.10
CA VAL A 75 -9.20 -6.40 -0.34
C VAL A 75 -10.50 -6.14 -1.11
N VAL A 76 -11.55 -6.84 -0.77
CA VAL A 76 -12.84 -6.73 -1.48
C VAL A 76 -13.46 -5.36 -1.29
N GLU A 77 -13.36 -4.79 -0.11
CA GLU A 77 -14.04 -3.55 0.22
C GLU A 77 -13.19 -2.31 0.01
N GLN A 78 -11.88 -2.41 0.22
CA GLN A 78 -11.02 -1.23 0.25
C GLN A 78 -10.01 -1.18 -0.90
N VAL A 79 -9.87 -2.23 -1.67
CA VAL A 79 -8.88 -2.28 -2.74
C VAL A 79 -9.52 -2.49 -4.09
N LEU A 80 -10.21 -3.62 -4.27
CA LEU A 80 -10.76 -3.97 -5.58
C LEU A 80 -11.67 -2.91 -6.18
N PRO A 81 -12.57 -2.27 -5.42
CA PRO A 81 -13.45 -1.26 -6.01
C PRO A 81 -12.72 -0.04 -6.55
N PHE A 82 -11.48 0.17 -6.09
CA PHE A 82 -10.72 1.36 -6.47
C PHE A 82 -9.63 1.08 -7.49
N LEU A 83 -9.49 -0.18 -7.93
CA LEU A 83 -8.57 -0.53 -8.99
C LEU A 83 -9.26 -0.34 -10.34
N ALA A 84 -8.46 -0.30 -11.41
CA ALA A 84 -9.03 -0.37 -12.75
C ALA A 84 -9.82 -1.66 -12.88
N GLU A 85 -10.93 -1.59 -13.59
CA GLU A 85 -11.83 -2.73 -13.69
C GLU A 85 -11.12 -3.98 -14.22
N SER A 86 -10.26 -3.81 -15.22
CA SER A 86 -9.54 -4.95 -15.79
C SER A 86 -8.58 -5.58 -14.78
N ALA A 87 -7.94 -4.76 -13.95
CA ALA A 87 -7.05 -5.26 -12.92
C ALA A 87 -7.82 -6.04 -11.86
N ALA A 88 -8.93 -5.49 -11.42
CA ALA A 88 -9.76 -6.16 -10.42
C ALA A 88 -10.26 -7.50 -10.94
N GLU A 89 -10.65 -7.55 -12.21
CA GLU A 89 -11.13 -8.80 -12.81
C GLU A 89 -10.02 -9.84 -12.90
N ARG A 90 -8.81 -9.43 -13.25
CA ARG A 90 -7.68 -10.37 -13.28
C ARG A 90 -7.44 -10.98 -11.91
N ILE A 91 -7.47 -10.15 -10.87
CA ILE A 91 -7.25 -10.63 -9.52
C ILE A 91 -8.36 -11.61 -9.12
N LYS A 92 -9.60 -11.27 -9.41
CA LYS A 92 -10.73 -12.14 -9.08
C LYS A 92 -10.64 -13.50 -9.75
N ARG A 93 -10.00 -13.56 -10.93
CA ARG A 93 -9.81 -14.81 -11.65
C ARG A 93 -8.61 -15.61 -11.19
N GLY A 94 -7.90 -15.12 -10.19
CA GLY A 94 -6.72 -15.81 -9.68
C GLY A 94 -5.43 -15.47 -10.38
N GLN A 95 -5.46 -14.45 -11.24
CA GLN A 95 -4.24 -13.96 -11.88
C GLN A 95 -3.58 -12.94 -10.97
N SER A 96 -2.26 -12.85 -11.04
CA SER A 96 -1.55 -11.87 -10.22
C SER A 96 -1.52 -10.52 -10.92
N GLU A 97 -1.66 -9.47 -10.12
CA GLU A 97 -1.63 -8.11 -10.63
C GLU A 97 -0.46 -7.37 -10.00
N ARG A 98 0.36 -6.77 -10.85
CA ARG A 98 1.52 -6.02 -10.40
C ARG A 98 1.07 -4.76 -9.67
N VAL A 99 1.61 -4.53 -8.48
CA VAL A 99 1.28 -3.34 -7.70
C VAL A 99 2.56 -2.71 -7.16
N ILE A 100 2.52 -1.42 -6.95
CA ILE A 100 3.63 -0.69 -6.34
C ILE A 100 3.29 -0.51 -4.86
N VAL A 101 4.28 -0.75 -4.00
CA VAL A 101 4.13 -0.56 -2.55
C VAL A 101 5.22 0.39 -2.10
N LYS A 102 4.83 1.51 -1.54
CA LYS A 102 5.77 2.50 -1.01
C LYS A 102 6.00 2.23 0.48
N ASP A 103 7.26 2.06 0.84
CA ASP A 103 7.64 1.96 2.24
C ASP A 103 7.76 3.38 2.77
N CYS A 104 6.83 3.76 3.63
CA CYS A 104 6.72 5.16 4.04
C CYS A 104 7.87 5.64 4.90
N GLU A 105 8.41 4.78 5.77
CA GLU A 105 9.50 5.19 6.64
C GLU A 105 10.82 5.33 5.91
N LEU A 106 11.07 4.47 4.93
CA LEU A 106 12.33 4.50 4.19
C LEU A 106 12.23 5.23 2.86
N ASP A 107 11.01 5.65 2.50
CA ASP A 107 10.74 6.36 1.25
C ASP A 107 11.28 5.60 0.03
N THR A 108 10.99 4.30 -0.02
CA THR A 108 11.42 3.43 -1.11
C THR A 108 10.20 2.78 -1.75
N PHE A 109 10.33 2.41 -3.02
CA PHE A 109 9.24 1.84 -3.79
C PHE A 109 9.57 0.41 -4.17
N HIS A 110 8.59 -0.47 -4.06
CA HIS A 110 8.78 -1.89 -4.29
C HIS A 110 7.65 -2.43 -5.14
N VAL A 111 7.93 -3.49 -5.89
CA VAL A 111 6.92 -4.14 -6.72
C VAL A 111 6.53 -5.45 -6.06
N LEU A 112 5.25 -5.62 -5.82
CA LEU A 112 4.69 -6.90 -5.39
C LEU A 112 3.58 -7.27 -6.37
N TYR A 113 3.00 -8.43 -6.16
CA TYR A 113 1.88 -8.89 -6.98
C TYR A 113 0.74 -9.30 -6.05
N LEU A 114 -0.44 -8.76 -6.30
CA LEU A 114 -1.63 -9.13 -5.52
C LEU A 114 -2.35 -10.24 -6.26
N LYS A 115 -2.68 -11.30 -5.54
CA LYS A 115 -3.24 -12.50 -6.15
C LYS A 115 -4.27 -13.13 -5.23
N LYS A 116 -5.32 -13.69 -5.84
CA LYS A 116 -6.30 -14.49 -5.11
C LYS A 116 -5.94 -15.96 -5.30
N GLN A 117 -5.74 -16.66 -4.21
CA GLN A 117 -5.42 -18.08 -4.24
C GLN A 117 -6.68 -18.90 -4.49
N LYS A 118 -6.49 -20.17 -4.87
CA LYS A 118 -7.62 -21.06 -5.12
C LYS A 118 -8.51 -21.22 -3.90
N THR A 119 -7.93 -21.08 -2.71
CA THR A 119 -8.68 -21.14 -1.47
C THR A 119 -9.57 -19.93 -1.25
N GLY A 120 -9.43 -18.89 -2.07
CA GLY A 120 -10.15 -17.64 -1.91
C GLY A 120 -9.39 -16.60 -1.11
N ARG A 121 -8.20 -16.95 -0.60
CA ARG A 121 -7.39 -16.05 0.20
C ARG A 121 -6.60 -15.11 -0.71
N PHE A 122 -6.48 -13.86 -0.31
CA PHE A 122 -5.66 -12.89 -1.05
C PHE A 122 -4.28 -12.80 -0.44
N VAL A 123 -3.27 -12.70 -1.29
CA VAL A 123 -1.88 -12.63 -0.84
C VAL A 123 -1.12 -11.63 -1.70
N PHE A 124 -0.11 -10.99 -1.10
CA PHE A 124 0.92 -10.30 -1.85
C PHE A 124 2.07 -11.29 -2.04
N VAL A 125 2.54 -11.40 -3.28
CA VAL A 125 3.65 -12.28 -3.61
C VAL A 125 4.70 -11.51 -4.40
N GLY A 126 5.83 -12.14 -4.64
CA GLY A 126 6.94 -11.55 -5.35
C GLY A 126 8.11 -11.39 -4.40
N ARG A 127 8.50 -10.19 -4.09
CA ARG A 127 9.66 -9.97 -3.25
C ARG A 127 9.30 -9.51 -1.84
N TRP A 128 8.20 -10.03 -1.30
CA TRP A 128 7.77 -9.66 0.05
C TRP A 128 8.88 -9.91 1.07
N ARG A 129 9.49 -11.08 1.01
CA ARG A 129 10.50 -11.43 1.99
C ARG A 129 11.73 -10.54 1.86
N ASP A 130 12.28 -10.42 0.65
CA ASP A 130 13.51 -9.65 0.47
C ASP A 130 13.31 -8.17 0.71
N ASP A 131 12.24 -7.61 0.18
CA ASP A 131 12.05 -6.17 0.18
C ASP A 131 11.44 -5.64 1.47
N PHE A 132 10.76 -6.50 2.24
CA PHE A 132 10.10 -6.06 3.46
C PHE A 132 10.58 -6.83 4.69
N VAL A 133 10.52 -8.15 4.69
CA VAL A 133 10.88 -8.89 5.89
C VAL A 133 12.36 -8.71 6.22
N ILE A 134 13.22 -8.98 5.27
CA ILE A 134 14.67 -8.89 5.49
C ILE A 134 15.10 -7.43 5.60
N ARG A 135 14.68 -6.62 4.63
CA ARG A 135 15.08 -5.22 4.57
C ARG A 135 14.67 -4.46 5.82
N ARG A 136 13.47 -4.70 6.32
CA ARG A 136 12.95 -4.00 7.49
C ARG A 136 13.16 -4.79 8.78
N ASN A 137 13.81 -5.95 8.70
CA ASN A 137 14.06 -6.80 9.87
C ASN A 137 12.76 -7.12 10.61
N LEU A 138 11.73 -7.49 9.86
CA LEU A 138 10.44 -7.79 10.45
C LEU A 138 10.47 -9.17 11.10
N LYS A 139 9.76 -9.28 12.20
CA LYS A 139 9.73 -10.51 13.00
C LYS A 139 8.31 -10.86 13.36
N GLU A 140 8.10 -12.09 13.73
CA GLU A 140 6.83 -12.54 14.25
C GLU A 140 6.40 -11.64 15.41
N GLY A 141 5.16 -11.19 15.37
CA GLY A 141 4.63 -10.30 16.39
C GLY A 141 4.68 -8.82 16.03
N ASP A 142 5.46 -8.46 15.02
CA ASP A 142 5.49 -7.07 14.57
C ASP A 142 4.17 -6.71 13.91
N ASN A 143 3.79 -5.46 14.02
CA ASN A 143 2.57 -4.96 13.38
C ASN A 143 2.94 -4.12 12.18
N ILE A 144 2.22 -4.34 11.08
CA ILE A 144 2.39 -3.55 9.87
C ILE A 144 1.07 -2.96 9.45
N GLY A 145 1.13 -1.97 8.59
CA GLY A 145 -0.05 -1.37 8.00
C GLY A 145 0.08 -1.27 6.50
N LEU A 146 -1.01 -1.47 5.82
CA LEU A 146 -1.11 -1.30 4.37
C LEU A 146 -2.31 -0.44 4.06
N CYS A 147 -2.18 0.45 3.09
CA CYS A 147 -3.26 1.33 2.71
C CYS A 147 -3.20 1.56 1.21
N TRP A 148 -4.35 1.46 0.53
CA TRP A 148 -4.41 1.76 -0.89
C TRP A 148 -4.54 3.27 -1.07
N GLN A 149 -3.65 3.85 -1.87
CA GLN A 149 -3.66 5.28 -2.19
C GLN A 149 -4.19 5.44 -3.60
N GLN A 150 -5.44 5.81 -3.71
CA GLN A 150 -6.10 5.84 -5.01
C GLN A 150 -5.50 6.88 -5.95
N GLU A 151 -5.14 8.05 -5.44
CA GLU A 151 -4.60 9.09 -6.29
C GLU A 151 -3.27 8.69 -6.90
N GLU A 152 -2.45 7.99 -6.13
CA GLU A 152 -1.15 7.54 -6.60
C GLU A 152 -1.19 6.16 -7.24
N SER A 153 -2.31 5.47 -7.14
CA SER A 153 -2.48 4.10 -7.64
C SER A 153 -1.40 3.16 -7.12
N MET A 154 -1.16 3.24 -5.82
CA MET A 154 -0.18 2.37 -5.18
C MET A 154 -0.55 2.18 -3.72
N PHE A 155 0.09 1.19 -3.09
CA PHE A 155 -0.10 0.94 -1.67
C PHE A 155 0.96 1.69 -0.87
N SER A 156 0.59 2.08 0.34
CA SER A 156 1.54 2.55 1.33
C SER A 156 1.75 1.47 2.37
N PHE A 157 2.97 1.32 2.82
CA PHE A 157 3.36 0.34 3.84
C PHE A 157 4.02 1.06 5.00
N THR A 158 3.69 0.65 6.21
CA THR A 158 4.34 1.15 7.40
C THR A 158 4.54 0.01 8.39
N ALA A 159 5.56 0.09 9.19
CA ALA A 159 5.78 -0.86 10.28
C ALA A 159 5.61 -0.12 11.60
N PHE A 160 4.79 -0.70 12.48
CA PHE A 160 4.56 -0.11 13.79
C PHE A 160 5.48 -0.81 14.78
N TYR A 161 6.56 -0.15 15.16
CA TYR A 161 7.51 -0.77 16.08
C TYR A 161 7.00 -0.69 17.50
N ARG A 162 7.29 -1.75 18.27
CA ARG A 162 7.01 -1.71 19.69
C ARG A 162 8.07 -0.88 20.36
N LYS A 163 7.64 -0.13 21.33
CA LYS A 163 8.55 0.62 22.16
C LYS A 163 8.92 -0.19 23.39
#